data_aabd2fa0aa0fdbcb377f51a7da07c3e7
#
_entry.id   aabd2fa0aa0fdbcb377f51a7da07c3e7
#
_cell.length_a   1.000
_cell.length_b   1.000
_cell.length_c   1.000
_cell.angle_alpha   90.00
_cell.angle_beta   90.00
_cell.angle_gamma   90.00
#
_symmetry.space_group_name_H-M   'P 1'
#
loop_
_entity.id
_entity.type
_entity.pdbx_description
1 polymer ?
#
loop_
_entity_poly.entity_id
_entity_poly.type
_entity_poly.pdbx_seq_one_letter_code
_entity_poly.pdbx_strand_id
1 'polypeptide(L)'
;MADGSLFQNPGRLIQPGFPFGQPSRSNEAGLLKPFSSKKFLLSFSPMPVISAPNRLRLAVQKSGRLSTDSLELLASCGIRVKSPKERLLLHSDNFPIDLLFVRDDDIPQLVMDGVCDLGIVGTNVLEEAALERRTQGSASGYLVERPLDFGGCRLALALPEEKPYASAKDLQGLRIATSYPQLTKRFLAEQKISAEVVYLSGSVEIAPRLGLADVICDLVASGSTLEANKLRAVETIFKSTAVLLRSTHQLSAEKTHTLEILLRRIDGVQKAAGAKYIMLHAPKSALAEIKKLLPGSENPTVLPLAGDDSKVALHAVCSEAVFWETMESLKKAGASSILVLPIEKMML
;
A
#
# COMPACT_ATOMS: atom_id res chain seq x y z
N MET A 1 -60.18 -16.59 16.36
CA MET A 1 -60.18 -15.77 17.58
C MET A 1 -59.16 -14.66 17.27
N ALA A 2 -59.61 -13.55 16.72
CA ALA A 2 -60.01 -12.34 17.38
C ALA A 2 -58.73 -11.59 17.87
N ASP A 3 -58.41 -10.38 17.57
CA ASP A 3 -59.02 -9.10 17.20
C ASP A 3 -57.81 -8.16 16.99
N GLY A 4 -57.63 -7.30 16.07
CA GLY A 4 -58.50 -6.24 15.61
C GLY A 4 -58.26 -4.92 16.34
N SER A 5 -57.69 -3.91 15.64
CA SER A 5 -58.02 -2.47 15.67
C SER A 5 -56.78 -1.62 15.38
N LEU A 6 -56.68 -0.98 14.22
CA LEU A 6 -57.27 0.33 13.84
C LEU A 6 -56.89 1.46 14.80
N PHE A 7 -56.05 2.40 14.30
CA PHE A 7 -56.33 3.82 14.47
C PHE A 7 -55.78 4.66 13.32
N GLN A 8 -56.69 5.47 12.80
CA GLN A 8 -56.65 6.36 11.66
C GLN A 8 -55.95 7.69 11.96
N ASN A 9 -55.47 8.29 10.87
CA ASN A 9 -55.14 9.69 10.64
C ASN A 9 -56.24 10.69 11.14
N PRO A 10 -55.99 12.00 11.39
CA PRO A 10 -55.88 12.96 10.30
C PRO A 10 -54.95 14.19 10.49
N GLY A 11 -54.37 14.66 9.43
CA GLY A 11 -54.36 15.93 8.79
C GLY A 11 -54.15 17.25 9.56
N ARG A 12 -53.18 18.03 9.02
CA ARG A 12 -53.35 19.49 8.80
C ARG A 12 -52.32 20.04 7.82
N LEU A 13 -52.81 20.45 6.68
CA LEU A 13 -52.26 21.46 5.78
C LEU A 13 -52.29 22.83 6.45
N ILE A 14 -51.18 23.58 6.34
CA ILE A 14 -51.19 25.05 6.40
C ILE A 14 -50.10 25.54 5.43
N GLN A 15 -50.51 26.15 4.33
CA GLN A 15 -49.79 27.22 3.63
C GLN A 15 -50.27 28.57 4.16
N PRO A 16 -49.40 29.62 4.16
CA PRO A 16 -49.67 30.83 3.39
C PRO A 16 -48.36 31.38 2.79
N GLY A 17 -48.31 31.83 1.53
CA GLY A 17 -48.93 33.08 1.09
C GLY A 17 -47.83 34.14 0.97
N PHE A 18 -47.11 34.23 -0.22
CA PHE A 18 -46.25 35.35 -0.58
C PHE A 18 -47.06 36.46 -1.22
N PRO A 19 -46.77 37.77 -0.95
CA PRO A 19 -47.23 38.85 -1.79
C PRO A 19 -46.13 39.32 -2.75
N PHE A 20 -46.48 39.37 -4.03
CA PHE A 20 -45.74 40.04 -5.09
C PHE A 20 -45.77 41.57 -4.92
N GLY A 21 -44.58 42.20 -4.95
CA GLY A 21 -44.42 43.63 -5.16
C GLY A 21 -43.61 43.88 -6.45
N GLN A 22 -44.20 44.58 -7.39
CA GLN A 22 -43.59 45.00 -8.64
C GLN A 22 -42.64 46.22 -8.47
N PRO A 23 -41.63 46.41 -9.35
CA PRO A 23 -40.62 47.44 -9.21
C PRO A 23 -41.03 48.74 -9.92
N SER A 24 -40.77 49.86 -9.26
CA SER A 24 -40.80 51.19 -9.85
C SER A 24 -39.48 51.48 -10.58
N ARG A 25 -39.58 51.95 -11.81
CA ARG A 25 -38.47 52.49 -12.64
C ARG A 25 -38.05 53.87 -12.11
N SER A 26 -36.74 54.05 -11.92
CA SER A 26 -36.12 55.37 -12.08
C SER A 26 -34.73 55.22 -12.71
N ASN A 27 -34.57 55.89 -13.85
CA ASN A 27 -33.31 56.10 -14.58
C ASN A 27 -32.36 56.96 -13.75
N GLU A 28 -31.11 56.53 -13.61
CA GLU A 28 -29.96 57.43 -13.58
C GLU A 28 -28.72 56.76 -14.13
N ALA A 29 -28.16 57.34 -15.17
CA ALA A 29 -26.89 56.95 -15.81
C ALA A 29 -25.73 57.34 -14.93
N GLY A 30 -25.07 56.37 -14.30
CA GLY A 30 -23.84 56.54 -13.54
C GLY A 30 -22.68 55.82 -14.22
N LEU A 31 -21.71 56.58 -14.71
CA LEU A 31 -20.44 56.12 -15.32
C LEU A 31 -19.74 55.05 -14.47
N LEU A 32 -19.56 53.88 -15.07
CA LEU A 32 -18.66 52.85 -14.52
C LEU A 32 -17.20 53.25 -14.67
N LYS A 33 -16.56 53.52 -13.54
CA LYS A 33 -15.10 53.61 -13.44
C LYS A 33 -14.48 52.22 -13.56
N PRO A 34 -13.36 52.00 -14.26
CA PRO A 34 -12.75 50.70 -14.39
C PRO A 34 -12.20 50.20 -13.05
N PHE A 35 -12.57 48.99 -12.70
CA PHE A 35 -12.09 48.28 -11.50
C PHE A 35 -10.60 47.99 -11.69
N SER A 36 -9.76 48.68 -10.93
CA SER A 36 -8.32 48.42 -10.83
C SER A 36 -8.10 47.05 -10.21
N SER A 37 -7.61 46.07 -10.99
CA SER A 37 -7.17 44.78 -10.51
C SER A 37 -5.92 44.91 -9.65
N LYS A 38 -6.07 45.26 -8.36
CA LYS A 38 -5.04 44.99 -7.38
C LYS A 38 -4.94 43.48 -7.19
N LYS A 39 -3.87 42.87 -7.75
CA LYS A 39 -3.42 41.53 -7.40
C LYS A 39 -3.20 41.50 -5.89
N PHE A 40 -4.15 40.89 -5.18
CA PHE A 40 -3.93 40.50 -3.78
C PHE A 40 -2.98 39.31 -3.81
N LEU A 41 -1.68 39.58 -3.75
CA LEU A 41 -0.68 38.58 -3.39
C LEU A 41 -0.91 38.27 -1.91
N LEU A 42 -1.77 37.25 -1.66
CA LEU A 42 -1.76 36.58 -0.38
C LEU A 42 -0.40 35.95 -0.20
N SER A 43 0.49 36.60 0.54
CA SER A 43 1.68 35.96 1.08
C SER A 43 1.18 34.91 2.08
N PHE A 44 1.08 33.67 1.65
CA PHE A 44 0.97 32.53 2.56
C PHE A 44 2.29 32.43 3.30
N SER A 45 2.36 33.03 4.47
CA SER A 45 3.37 32.62 5.45
C SER A 45 3.10 31.15 5.75
N PRO A 46 4.06 30.24 5.58
CA PRO A 46 3.85 28.84 5.92
C PRO A 46 3.49 28.77 7.40
N MET A 47 2.32 28.20 7.72
CA MET A 47 1.96 27.92 9.10
C MET A 47 3.09 27.09 9.73
N PRO A 48 3.48 27.37 10.99
CA PRO A 48 4.52 26.60 11.63
C PRO A 48 4.07 25.15 11.72
N VAL A 49 4.77 24.28 11.02
CA VAL A 49 4.54 22.85 11.09
C VAL A 49 4.95 22.39 12.49
N ILE A 50 3.95 21.98 13.29
CA ILE A 50 4.13 21.51 14.68
C ILE A 50 4.71 20.10 14.66
N SER A 51 5.96 19.94 14.22
CA SER A 51 6.74 18.74 14.47
C SER A 51 8.11 19.18 14.96
N ALA A 52 8.64 18.45 15.96
CA ALA A 52 10.00 18.68 16.41
C ALA A 52 10.95 18.52 15.21
N PRO A 53 11.89 19.45 14.95
CA PRO A 53 12.65 19.51 13.69
C PRO A 53 13.46 18.24 13.38
N ASN A 54 13.71 17.38 14.38
CA ASN A 54 14.58 16.21 14.28
C ASN A 54 13.82 14.87 14.23
N ARG A 55 12.50 14.88 14.01
CA ARG A 55 11.71 13.63 13.86
C ARG A 55 11.42 13.35 12.39
N LEU A 56 11.57 12.08 11.97
CA LEU A 56 11.17 11.64 10.65
C LEU A 56 9.64 11.70 10.51
N ARG A 57 9.13 12.16 9.39
CA ARG A 57 7.71 12.08 9.03
C ARG A 57 7.51 10.97 8.02
N LEU A 58 6.68 10.00 8.40
CA LEU A 58 6.30 8.88 7.56
C LEU A 58 4.83 8.97 7.21
N ALA A 59 4.50 9.11 5.93
CA ALA A 59 3.14 9.01 5.43
C ALA A 59 2.76 7.53 5.30
N VAL A 60 1.58 7.17 5.83
CA VAL A 60 1.00 5.83 5.74
C VAL A 60 -0.48 5.93 5.36
N GLN A 61 -1.00 4.91 4.71
CA GLN A 61 -2.42 4.85 4.36
C GLN A 61 -3.29 4.88 5.63
N LYS A 62 -4.37 5.67 5.61
CA LYS A 62 -5.27 5.87 6.77
C LYS A 62 -6.07 4.62 7.11
N SER A 63 -6.46 3.83 6.14
CA SER A 63 -7.33 2.65 6.30
C SER A 63 -7.09 1.63 5.20
N GLY A 64 -7.53 0.39 5.42
CA GLY A 64 -7.36 -0.70 4.47
C GLY A 64 -6.18 -1.60 4.82
N ARG A 65 -5.94 -2.61 3.97
CA ARG A 65 -4.93 -3.65 4.21
C ARG A 65 -3.53 -3.07 4.33
N LEU A 66 -3.15 -2.19 3.40
CA LEU A 66 -1.83 -1.56 3.42
C LEU A 66 -1.56 -0.78 4.71
N SER A 67 -2.60 -0.16 5.30
CA SER A 67 -2.50 0.50 6.61
C SER A 67 -2.18 -0.48 7.72
N THR A 68 -2.89 -1.61 7.78
CA THR A 68 -2.68 -2.66 8.78
C THR A 68 -1.27 -3.23 8.67
N ASP A 69 -0.88 -3.68 7.47
CA ASP A 69 0.44 -4.27 7.19
C ASP A 69 1.59 -3.29 7.53
N SER A 70 1.40 -2.00 7.22
CA SER A 70 2.39 -0.95 7.54
C SER A 70 2.57 -0.78 9.06
N LEU A 71 1.48 -0.78 9.81
CA LEU A 71 1.52 -0.66 11.27
C LEU A 71 2.11 -1.92 11.93
N GLU A 72 1.83 -3.10 11.39
CA GLU A 72 2.41 -4.37 11.82
C GLU A 72 3.92 -4.40 11.58
N LEU A 73 4.39 -3.94 10.42
CA LEU A 73 5.82 -3.79 10.14
C LEU A 73 6.49 -2.85 11.15
N LEU A 74 5.91 -1.67 11.40
CA LEU A 74 6.46 -0.72 12.37
C LEU A 74 6.47 -1.29 13.80
N ALA A 75 5.43 -2.00 14.20
CA ALA A 75 5.37 -2.69 15.50
C ALA A 75 6.45 -3.78 15.60
N SER A 76 6.66 -4.57 14.55
CA SER A 76 7.72 -5.57 14.45
C SER A 76 9.11 -4.94 14.51
N CYS A 77 9.27 -3.72 13.97
CA CYS A 77 10.47 -2.90 14.12
C CYS A 77 10.62 -2.31 15.54
N GLY A 78 9.71 -2.60 16.47
CA GLY A 78 9.73 -2.10 17.84
C GLY A 78 9.29 -0.64 17.98
N ILE A 79 8.60 -0.09 16.98
CA ILE A 79 8.08 1.28 17.01
C ILE A 79 6.66 1.24 17.56
N ARG A 80 6.46 1.89 18.70
CA ARG A 80 5.16 1.93 19.37
C ARG A 80 4.41 3.19 19.01
N VAL A 81 3.21 3.01 18.48
CA VAL A 81 2.29 4.10 18.15
C VAL A 81 0.99 3.85 18.90
N LYS A 82 0.53 4.84 19.67
CA LYS A 82 -0.77 4.71 20.34
C LYS A 82 -1.88 4.68 19.30
N SER A 83 -2.85 3.78 19.50
CA SER A 83 -3.94 3.51 18.55
C SER A 83 -4.62 4.78 18.04
N PRO A 84 -4.81 4.91 16.73
CA PRO A 84 -5.17 6.15 16.06
C PRO A 84 -6.66 6.40 15.94
N LYS A 85 -7.46 6.17 16.98
CA LYS A 85 -8.86 6.59 16.86
C LYS A 85 -8.90 8.10 16.66
N GLU A 86 -9.09 8.54 15.39
CA GLU A 86 -9.42 9.90 14.93
C GLU A 86 -8.28 10.93 14.75
N ARG A 87 -6.99 10.58 14.87
CA ARG A 87 -5.90 11.55 14.62
C ARG A 87 -5.20 11.27 13.29
N LEU A 88 -4.99 12.33 12.50
CA LEU A 88 -4.24 12.25 11.24
C LEU A 88 -2.73 12.25 11.44
N LEU A 89 -2.24 12.74 12.59
CA LEU A 89 -0.83 12.79 12.95
C LEU A 89 -0.63 12.15 14.32
N LEU A 90 0.24 11.16 14.39
CA LEU A 90 0.61 10.47 15.63
C LEU A 90 2.13 10.50 15.83
N HIS A 91 2.54 10.71 17.07
CA HIS A 91 3.93 10.63 17.48
C HIS A 91 4.23 9.26 18.08
N SER A 92 5.34 8.63 17.69
CA SER A 92 5.84 7.46 18.40
C SER A 92 6.48 7.87 19.72
N ASP A 93 6.19 7.12 20.78
CA ASP A 93 6.69 7.40 22.14
C ASP A 93 8.17 6.99 22.33
N ASN A 94 8.65 6.02 21.55
CA ASN A 94 9.94 5.36 21.76
C ASN A 94 10.91 5.44 20.56
N PHE A 95 10.50 6.12 19.49
CA PHE A 95 11.31 6.29 18.30
C PHE A 95 11.06 7.69 17.71
N PRO A 96 12.06 8.42 17.20
CA PRO A 96 11.86 9.78 16.71
C PRO A 96 11.22 9.80 15.31
N ILE A 97 9.99 9.27 15.21
CA ILE A 97 9.18 9.23 14.01
C ILE A 97 7.75 9.71 14.28
N ASP A 98 7.19 10.41 13.33
CA ASP A 98 5.81 10.89 13.32
C ASP A 98 5.09 10.24 12.14
N LEU A 99 3.92 9.65 12.38
CA LEU A 99 3.09 9.00 11.37
C LEU A 99 1.99 9.94 10.92
N LEU A 100 1.92 10.19 9.62
CA LEU A 100 0.85 10.95 8.98
C LEU A 100 -0.09 9.98 8.24
N PHE A 101 -1.34 9.92 8.68
CA PHE A 101 -2.38 9.04 8.10
C PHE A 101 -3.16 9.78 7.02
N VAL A 102 -2.96 9.40 5.77
CA VAL A 102 -3.54 10.05 4.59
C VAL A 102 -4.16 9.03 3.64
N ARG A 103 -4.73 9.47 2.53
CA ARG A 103 -5.11 8.60 1.42
C ARG A 103 -3.83 8.08 0.77
N ASP A 104 -3.87 6.86 0.23
CA ASP A 104 -2.76 6.27 -0.50
C ASP A 104 -2.32 7.13 -1.70
N ASP A 105 -3.28 7.71 -2.44
CA ASP A 105 -3.01 8.58 -3.59
C ASP A 105 -2.23 9.85 -3.22
N ASP A 106 -2.35 10.34 -1.98
CA ASP A 106 -1.66 11.53 -1.49
C ASP A 106 -0.20 11.25 -1.08
N ILE A 107 0.15 10.00 -0.74
CA ILE A 107 1.46 9.64 -0.19
C ILE A 107 2.60 10.01 -1.13
N PRO A 108 2.59 9.65 -2.44
CA PRO A 108 3.68 9.99 -3.34
C PRO A 108 3.91 11.50 -3.42
N GLN A 109 2.84 12.28 -3.52
CA GLN A 109 2.92 13.74 -3.61
C GLN A 109 3.57 14.35 -2.36
N LEU A 110 3.13 13.92 -1.16
CA LEU A 110 3.68 14.42 0.11
C LEU A 110 5.18 14.12 0.27
N VAL A 111 5.64 12.98 -0.25
CA VAL A 111 7.07 12.61 -0.23
C VAL A 111 7.84 13.38 -1.29
N MET A 112 7.34 13.47 -2.51
CA MET A 112 8.00 14.17 -3.62
C MET A 112 8.14 15.67 -3.33
N ASP A 113 7.18 16.27 -2.64
CA ASP A 113 7.21 17.69 -2.25
C ASP A 113 7.98 17.95 -0.93
N GLY A 114 8.51 16.90 -0.28
CA GLY A 114 9.28 17.02 0.95
C GLY A 114 8.44 17.37 2.19
N VAL A 115 7.11 17.28 2.11
CA VAL A 115 6.22 17.42 3.27
C VAL A 115 6.41 16.26 4.25
N CYS A 116 6.56 15.04 3.70
CA CYS A 116 7.00 13.86 4.43
C CYS A 116 8.39 13.43 3.99
N ASP A 117 9.19 12.97 4.95
CA ASP A 117 10.53 12.43 4.68
C ASP A 117 10.43 11.05 4.03
N LEU A 118 9.44 10.27 4.47
CA LEU A 118 9.20 8.88 4.07
C LEU A 118 7.71 8.63 3.75
N GLY A 119 7.44 7.57 3.00
CA GLY A 119 6.09 7.07 2.72
C GLY A 119 6.06 5.56 2.51
N ILE A 120 4.99 4.89 2.93
CA ILE A 120 4.71 3.51 2.57
C ILE A 120 3.53 3.50 1.62
N VAL A 121 3.72 3.00 0.39
CA VAL A 121 2.72 3.02 -0.67
C VAL A 121 2.90 1.85 -1.64
N GLY A 122 1.85 1.47 -2.35
CA GLY A 122 1.94 0.51 -3.44
C GLY A 122 2.67 1.09 -4.66
N THR A 123 3.47 0.28 -5.35
CA THR A 123 4.19 0.73 -6.55
C THR A 123 3.26 1.17 -7.67
N ASN A 124 2.00 0.68 -7.70
CA ASN A 124 0.97 1.13 -8.64
C ASN A 124 0.64 2.62 -8.46
N VAL A 125 0.37 3.04 -7.22
CA VAL A 125 0.06 4.45 -6.89
C VAL A 125 1.28 5.34 -7.12
N LEU A 126 2.46 4.84 -6.75
CA LEU A 126 3.72 5.56 -6.97
C LEU A 126 3.99 5.82 -8.45
N GLU A 127 3.89 4.78 -9.29
CA GLU A 127 4.15 4.90 -10.74
C GLU A 127 3.10 5.76 -11.43
N GLU A 128 1.83 5.66 -11.04
CA GLU A 128 0.77 6.53 -11.55
C GLU A 128 1.09 8.00 -11.28
N ALA A 129 1.42 8.35 -10.03
CA ALA A 129 1.78 9.71 -9.63
C ALA A 129 3.06 10.19 -10.32
N ALA A 130 4.07 9.33 -10.47
CA ALA A 130 5.33 9.67 -11.14
C ALA A 130 5.12 9.93 -12.65
N LEU A 131 4.30 9.14 -13.32
CA LEU A 131 3.93 9.36 -14.72
C LEU A 131 3.15 10.66 -14.90
N GLU A 132 2.19 10.94 -14.01
CA GLU A 132 1.43 12.19 -14.03
C GLU A 132 2.34 13.41 -13.88
N ARG A 133 3.26 13.40 -12.92
CA ARG A 133 4.23 14.51 -12.75
C ARG A 133 5.13 14.71 -13.98
N ARG A 134 5.55 13.62 -14.61
CA ARG A 134 6.35 13.71 -15.87
C ARG A 134 5.56 14.36 -16.99
N THR A 135 4.26 14.05 -17.13
CA THR A 135 3.42 14.70 -18.15
C THR A 135 3.26 16.20 -17.90
N GLN A 136 3.34 16.63 -16.63
CA GLN A 136 3.29 18.03 -16.21
C GLN A 136 4.68 18.72 -16.26
N GLY A 137 5.73 18.04 -16.70
CA GLY A 137 7.09 18.57 -16.78
C GLY A 137 7.80 18.71 -15.43
N SER A 138 7.28 18.06 -14.38
CA SER A 138 7.86 18.09 -13.03
C SER A 138 8.72 16.87 -12.77
N ALA A 139 9.82 17.04 -12.02
CA ALA A 139 10.66 15.92 -11.61
C ALA A 139 9.97 15.06 -10.54
N SER A 140 10.15 13.75 -10.61
CA SER A 140 9.74 12.81 -9.55
C SER A 140 10.84 12.77 -8.49
N GLY A 141 10.69 13.57 -7.44
CA GLY A 141 11.70 13.70 -6.37
C GLY A 141 11.58 12.63 -5.29
N TYR A 142 11.77 11.34 -5.62
CA TYR A 142 11.74 10.25 -4.64
C TYR A 142 12.83 9.21 -4.90
N LEU A 143 13.13 8.44 -3.84
CA LEU A 143 13.96 7.24 -3.88
C LEU A 143 13.18 6.09 -3.27
N VAL A 144 13.28 4.89 -3.84
CA VAL A 144 12.77 3.67 -3.23
C VAL A 144 13.85 3.12 -2.32
N GLU A 145 13.65 3.18 -1.01
CA GLU A 145 14.60 2.69 -0.01
C GLU A 145 14.53 1.17 0.15
N ARG A 146 13.31 0.62 0.22
CA ARG A 146 13.09 -0.83 0.38
C ARG A 146 11.81 -1.28 -0.31
N PRO A 147 11.83 -2.40 -1.03
CA PRO A 147 10.62 -3.17 -1.30
C PRO A 147 10.12 -3.79 0.02
N LEU A 148 8.80 -3.92 0.16
CA LEU A 148 8.17 -4.50 1.34
C LEU A 148 7.40 -5.77 0.93
N ASP A 149 7.37 -6.77 1.83
CA ASP A 149 6.87 -8.11 1.52
C ASP A 149 5.33 -8.24 1.65
N PHE A 150 4.60 -7.12 1.51
CA PHE A 150 3.15 -7.07 1.63
C PHE A 150 2.51 -6.15 0.58
N GLY A 151 1.17 -6.06 0.60
CA GLY A 151 0.42 -5.20 -0.31
C GLY A 151 0.44 -5.69 -1.76
N GLY A 152 0.76 -6.97 -2.00
CA GLY A 152 0.81 -7.55 -3.33
C GLY A 152 -0.54 -7.48 -4.03
N CYS A 153 -0.58 -6.88 -5.23
CA CYS A 153 -1.72 -6.82 -6.13
C CYS A 153 -1.26 -6.67 -7.58
N ARG A 154 -2.21 -6.70 -8.50
CA ARG A 154 -1.94 -6.47 -9.92
C ARG A 154 -2.98 -5.53 -10.51
N LEU A 155 -2.55 -4.64 -11.38
CA LEU A 155 -3.44 -3.87 -12.23
C LEU A 155 -3.72 -4.71 -13.47
N ALA A 156 -4.99 -5.03 -13.71
CA ALA A 156 -5.39 -5.92 -14.78
C ALA A 156 -6.55 -5.34 -15.58
N LEU A 157 -6.54 -5.64 -16.89
CA LEU A 157 -7.68 -5.45 -17.77
C LEU A 157 -8.71 -6.54 -17.48
N ALA A 158 -9.96 -6.14 -17.37
CA ALA A 158 -11.07 -7.08 -17.21
C ALA A 158 -12.26 -6.68 -18.11
N LEU A 159 -12.90 -7.70 -18.67
CA LEU A 159 -14.06 -7.57 -19.55
C LEU A 159 -15.24 -8.36 -18.98
N PRO A 160 -16.48 -8.06 -19.40
CA PRO A 160 -17.62 -8.94 -19.21
C PRO A 160 -17.31 -10.38 -19.68
N GLU A 161 -17.74 -11.37 -18.90
CA GLU A 161 -17.41 -12.79 -19.14
C GLU A 161 -17.78 -13.27 -20.54
N GLU A 162 -18.88 -12.74 -21.10
CA GLU A 162 -19.39 -13.08 -22.43
C GLU A 162 -18.60 -12.45 -23.58
N LYS A 163 -17.76 -11.44 -23.33
CA LYS A 163 -16.97 -10.79 -24.39
C LYS A 163 -15.72 -11.62 -24.73
N PRO A 164 -15.47 -11.93 -26.00
CA PRO A 164 -14.24 -12.59 -26.40
C PRO A 164 -13.02 -11.70 -26.19
N TYR A 165 -11.89 -12.30 -25.87
CA TYR A 165 -10.59 -11.64 -25.79
C TYR A 165 -9.49 -12.64 -26.14
N ALA A 166 -8.72 -12.35 -27.16
CA ALA A 166 -7.60 -13.17 -27.61
C ALA A 166 -6.25 -12.46 -27.39
N SER A 167 -6.22 -11.14 -27.51
CA SER A 167 -4.99 -10.34 -27.36
C SER A 167 -5.29 -8.87 -27.05
N ALA A 168 -4.28 -8.12 -26.67
CA ALA A 168 -4.38 -6.69 -26.44
C ALA A 168 -4.92 -5.90 -27.66
N LYS A 169 -4.77 -6.42 -28.89
CA LYS A 169 -5.32 -5.80 -30.11
C LYS A 169 -6.84 -5.69 -30.08
N ASP A 170 -7.53 -6.55 -29.33
CA ASP A 170 -8.99 -6.52 -29.22
C ASP A 170 -9.50 -5.30 -28.44
N LEU A 171 -8.60 -4.55 -27.83
CA LEU A 171 -8.90 -3.28 -27.16
C LEU A 171 -8.99 -2.08 -28.12
N GLN A 172 -8.63 -2.27 -29.39
CA GLN A 172 -8.61 -1.19 -30.37
C GLN A 172 -9.97 -0.50 -30.50
N GLY A 173 -10.01 0.82 -30.25
CA GLY A 173 -11.24 1.63 -30.35
C GLY A 173 -12.22 1.47 -29.20
N LEU A 174 -11.91 0.67 -28.17
CA LEU A 174 -12.77 0.47 -27.00
C LEU A 174 -12.55 1.58 -25.95
N ARG A 175 -13.53 1.74 -25.06
CA ARG A 175 -13.47 2.62 -23.89
C ARG A 175 -13.02 1.79 -22.68
N ILE A 176 -11.98 2.25 -21.99
CA ILE A 176 -11.40 1.58 -20.81
C ILE A 176 -11.56 2.48 -19.59
N ALA A 177 -12.41 2.06 -18.63
CA ALA A 177 -12.56 2.76 -17.37
C ALA A 177 -11.46 2.35 -16.37
N THR A 178 -10.88 3.32 -15.67
CA THR A 178 -9.78 3.06 -14.73
C THR A 178 -9.59 4.20 -13.72
N SER A 179 -9.07 3.85 -12.53
CA SER A 179 -8.50 4.82 -11.58
C SER A 179 -7.00 5.06 -11.80
N TYR A 180 -6.37 4.36 -12.78
CA TYR A 180 -4.95 4.44 -13.11
C TYR A 180 -4.73 4.83 -14.58
N PRO A 181 -5.11 6.05 -14.99
CA PRO A 181 -5.10 6.46 -16.38
C PRO A 181 -3.69 6.52 -17.00
N GLN A 182 -2.66 6.89 -16.23
CA GLN A 182 -1.32 7.01 -16.79
C GLN A 182 -0.69 5.63 -17.05
N LEU A 183 -0.83 4.69 -16.11
CA LEU A 183 -0.38 3.29 -16.29
C LEU A 183 -1.11 2.64 -17.47
N THR A 184 -2.42 2.86 -17.58
CA THR A 184 -3.23 2.32 -18.68
C THR A 184 -2.79 2.91 -20.01
N LYS A 185 -2.59 4.24 -20.10
CA LYS A 185 -2.09 4.91 -21.33
C LYS A 185 -0.70 4.42 -21.71
N ARG A 186 0.21 4.21 -20.74
CA ARG A 186 1.54 3.66 -20.98
C ARG A 186 1.45 2.27 -21.62
N PHE A 187 0.65 1.37 -21.06
CA PHE A 187 0.43 0.04 -21.62
C PHE A 187 -0.11 0.12 -23.06
N LEU A 188 -1.14 0.94 -23.32
CA LEU A 188 -1.71 1.09 -24.65
C LEU A 188 -0.67 1.59 -25.66
N ALA A 189 0.16 2.56 -25.27
CA ALA A 189 1.22 3.09 -26.11
C ALA A 189 2.30 2.03 -26.42
N GLU A 190 2.72 1.23 -25.42
CA GLU A 190 3.66 0.13 -25.58
C GLU A 190 3.13 -0.94 -26.54
N GLN A 191 1.82 -1.24 -26.48
CA GLN A 191 1.14 -2.19 -27.37
C GLN A 191 0.75 -1.58 -28.74
N LYS A 192 0.93 -0.25 -28.93
CA LYS A 192 0.53 0.51 -30.12
C LYS A 192 -0.98 0.41 -30.41
N ILE A 193 -1.79 0.50 -29.36
CA ILE A 193 -3.25 0.42 -29.38
C ILE A 193 -3.83 1.81 -29.13
N SER A 194 -4.82 2.20 -29.94
CA SER A 194 -5.64 3.39 -29.73
C SER A 194 -6.95 2.97 -29.06
N ALA A 195 -7.13 3.35 -27.79
CA ALA A 195 -8.35 3.14 -27.01
C ALA A 195 -8.62 4.42 -26.20
N GLU A 196 -9.88 4.65 -25.85
CA GLU A 196 -10.29 5.79 -25.02
C GLU A 196 -10.14 5.40 -23.54
N VAL A 197 -9.42 6.23 -22.76
CA VAL A 197 -9.27 6.01 -21.32
C VAL A 197 -10.22 6.92 -20.56
N VAL A 198 -11.20 6.31 -19.87
CA VAL A 198 -12.21 6.99 -19.05
C VAL A 198 -11.78 6.95 -17.60
N TYR A 199 -11.49 8.11 -17.01
CA TYR A 199 -11.10 8.19 -15.60
C TYR A 199 -12.31 8.05 -14.67
N LEU A 200 -12.21 7.15 -13.69
CA LEU A 200 -13.13 7.02 -12.56
C LEU A 200 -12.33 6.94 -11.26
N SER A 201 -12.72 7.72 -10.24
CA SER A 201 -12.04 7.75 -8.95
C SER A 201 -12.35 6.56 -8.01
N GLY A 202 -13.16 5.60 -8.47
CA GLY A 202 -13.55 4.40 -7.73
C GLY A 202 -14.76 3.73 -8.36
N SER A 203 -15.14 2.53 -7.84
CA SER A 203 -16.25 1.72 -8.37
C SER A 203 -16.15 1.47 -9.88
N VAL A 204 -14.93 1.23 -10.34
CA VAL A 204 -14.60 1.04 -11.77
C VAL A 204 -15.32 -0.18 -12.34
N GLU A 205 -15.52 -1.21 -11.51
CA GLU A 205 -16.14 -2.50 -11.85
C GLU A 205 -17.60 -2.38 -12.35
N ILE A 206 -18.31 -1.29 -12.03
CA ILE A 206 -19.69 -1.08 -12.48
C ILE A 206 -19.76 -0.38 -13.85
N ALA A 207 -18.67 0.20 -14.34
CA ALA A 207 -18.65 1.01 -15.55
C ALA A 207 -19.20 0.27 -16.81
N PRO A 208 -18.90 -1.00 -17.06
CA PRO A 208 -19.47 -1.71 -18.22
C PRO A 208 -20.99 -1.88 -18.12
N ARG A 209 -21.52 -2.14 -16.93
CA ARG A 209 -22.97 -2.29 -16.72
C ARG A 209 -23.75 -0.98 -16.89
N LEU A 210 -23.08 0.16 -16.66
CA LEU A 210 -23.64 1.49 -16.86
C LEU A 210 -23.43 2.00 -18.30
N GLY A 211 -22.78 1.24 -19.18
CA GLY A 211 -22.46 1.65 -20.54
C GLY A 211 -21.41 2.77 -20.63
N LEU A 212 -20.69 3.03 -19.55
CA LEU A 212 -19.63 4.07 -19.49
C LEU A 212 -18.35 3.61 -20.17
N ALA A 213 -18.06 2.31 -20.14
CA ALA A 213 -16.87 1.70 -20.73
C ALA A 213 -17.16 0.28 -21.24
N ASP A 214 -16.31 -0.22 -22.10
CA ASP A 214 -16.41 -1.58 -22.65
C ASP A 214 -15.51 -2.55 -21.91
N VAL A 215 -14.45 -2.04 -21.27
CA VAL A 215 -13.39 -2.73 -20.54
C VAL A 215 -13.09 -1.92 -19.28
N ILE A 216 -12.63 -2.58 -18.25
CA ILE A 216 -12.03 -1.90 -17.09
C ILE A 216 -10.55 -2.23 -16.96
N CYS A 217 -9.80 -1.33 -16.33
CA CYS A 217 -8.46 -1.57 -15.84
C CYS A 217 -8.41 -1.22 -14.36
N ASP A 218 -8.34 -2.23 -13.51
CA ASP A 218 -8.44 -2.02 -12.07
C ASP A 218 -7.53 -2.98 -11.28
N LEU A 219 -7.36 -2.69 -9.97
CA LEU A 219 -6.57 -3.50 -9.06
C LEU A 219 -7.29 -4.82 -8.74
N VAL A 220 -6.56 -5.90 -8.92
CA VAL A 220 -7.01 -7.25 -8.62
C VAL A 220 -6.08 -7.87 -7.58
N ALA A 221 -6.63 -8.18 -6.40
CA ALA A 221 -5.96 -8.98 -5.38
C ALA A 221 -6.43 -10.44 -5.47
N SER A 222 -7.65 -10.74 -5.03
CA SER A 222 -8.24 -12.08 -5.10
C SER A 222 -9.10 -12.32 -6.34
N GLY A 223 -9.63 -11.27 -6.95
CA GLY A 223 -10.57 -11.36 -8.09
C GLY A 223 -12.05 -11.42 -7.71
N SER A 224 -12.39 -11.55 -6.43
CA SER A 224 -13.79 -11.68 -5.98
C SER A 224 -14.69 -10.52 -6.39
N THR A 225 -14.17 -9.29 -6.44
CA THR A 225 -14.93 -8.11 -6.90
C THR A 225 -15.28 -8.22 -8.40
N LEU A 226 -14.37 -8.72 -9.21
CA LEU A 226 -14.62 -8.94 -10.64
C LEU A 226 -15.71 -10.01 -10.84
N GLU A 227 -15.60 -11.14 -10.17
CA GLU A 227 -16.57 -12.25 -10.25
C GLU A 227 -17.98 -11.78 -9.83
N ALA A 228 -18.09 -11.01 -8.74
CA ALA A 228 -19.36 -10.45 -8.27
C ALA A 228 -20.01 -9.51 -9.31
N ASN A 229 -19.23 -8.90 -10.21
CA ASN A 229 -19.69 -8.03 -11.28
C ASN A 229 -19.70 -8.70 -12.67
N LYS A 230 -19.54 -10.04 -12.75
CA LYS A 230 -19.47 -10.84 -13.99
C LYS A 230 -18.40 -10.32 -14.94
N LEU A 231 -17.23 -9.99 -14.38
CA LEU A 231 -16.05 -9.58 -15.10
C LEU A 231 -14.97 -10.65 -14.95
N ARG A 232 -14.20 -10.88 -15.99
CA ARG A 232 -13.00 -11.73 -15.95
C ARG A 232 -11.74 -10.92 -16.26
N ALA A 233 -10.70 -11.08 -15.45
CA ALA A 233 -9.40 -10.53 -15.74
C ALA A 233 -8.79 -11.26 -16.95
N VAL A 234 -8.28 -10.52 -17.92
CA VAL A 234 -7.74 -11.07 -19.18
C VAL A 234 -6.25 -10.80 -19.33
N GLU A 235 -5.76 -9.67 -18.85
CA GLU A 235 -4.36 -9.30 -18.99
C GLU A 235 -3.89 -8.48 -17.79
N THR A 236 -2.70 -8.79 -17.28
CA THR A 236 -2.07 -8.03 -16.22
C THR A 236 -1.12 -7.01 -16.83
N ILE A 237 -1.38 -5.73 -16.61
CA ILE A 237 -0.56 -4.63 -17.16
C ILE A 237 0.49 -4.12 -16.19
N PHE A 238 0.29 -4.34 -14.88
CA PHE A 238 1.26 -3.93 -13.86
C PHE A 238 1.14 -4.82 -12.63
N LYS A 239 2.28 -5.21 -12.03
CA LYS A 239 2.34 -5.91 -10.73
C LYS A 239 2.83 -4.92 -9.67
N SER A 240 2.16 -4.90 -8.54
CA SER A 240 2.43 -3.98 -7.45
C SER A 240 2.70 -4.71 -6.14
N THR A 241 3.65 -4.17 -5.38
CA THR A 241 3.90 -4.46 -3.98
C THR A 241 4.09 -3.15 -3.23
N ALA A 242 4.04 -3.19 -1.90
CA ALA A 242 4.35 -2.02 -1.10
C ALA A 242 5.86 -1.69 -1.17
N VAL A 243 6.17 -0.41 -1.06
CA VAL A 243 7.55 0.10 -0.98
C VAL A 243 7.66 1.18 0.09
N LEU A 244 8.84 1.27 0.70
CA LEU A 244 9.22 2.42 1.50
C LEU A 244 9.90 3.45 0.61
N LEU A 245 9.26 4.62 0.49
CA LEU A 245 9.78 5.77 -0.25
C LEU A 245 10.54 6.71 0.67
N ARG A 246 11.51 7.41 0.10
CA ARG A 246 12.15 8.57 0.70
C ARG A 246 12.11 9.77 -0.25
N SER A 247 11.87 10.96 0.33
CA SER A 247 12.05 12.22 -0.39
C SER A 247 13.51 12.43 -0.79
N THR A 248 13.76 13.06 -1.95
CA THR A 248 15.10 13.48 -2.36
C THR A 248 15.58 14.74 -1.63
N HIS A 249 14.72 15.40 -0.85
CA HIS A 249 15.12 16.52 -0.01
C HIS A 249 16.15 16.09 1.02
N GLN A 250 17.10 16.98 1.30
CA GLN A 250 18.19 16.72 2.24
C GLN A 250 17.63 16.55 3.67
N LEU A 251 17.96 15.43 4.28
CA LEU A 251 17.65 15.16 5.68
C LEU A 251 18.72 15.77 6.58
N SER A 252 18.36 16.16 7.81
CA SER A 252 19.34 16.50 8.85
C SER A 252 20.15 15.25 9.25
N ALA A 253 21.29 15.44 9.92
CA ALA A 253 22.13 14.33 10.39
C ALA A 253 21.34 13.39 11.34
N GLU A 254 20.52 13.95 12.22
CA GLU A 254 19.69 13.20 13.17
C GLU A 254 18.60 12.37 12.45
N LYS A 255 17.94 12.95 11.45
CA LYS A 255 16.96 12.23 10.63
C LYS A 255 17.62 11.12 9.82
N THR A 256 18.82 11.38 9.25
CA THR A 256 19.59 10.38 8.51
C THR A 256 19.95 9.21 9.42
N HIS A 257 20.47 9.47 10.60
CA HIS A 257 20.78 8.43 11.59
C HIS A 257 19.54 7.62 12.00
N THR A 258 18.41 8.29 12.20
CA THR A 258 17.12 7.64 12.52
C THR A 258 16.65 6.74 11.36
N LEU A 259 16.79 7.21 10.12
CA LEU A 259 16.47 6.43 8.93
C LEU A 259 17.32 5.17 8.83
N GLU A 260 18.64 5.27 9.03
CA GLU A 260 19.53 4.11 9.00
C GLU A 260 19.15 3.04 10.04
N ILE A 261 18.76 3.47 11.25
CA ILE A 261 18.26 2.54 12.27
C ILE A 261 16.96 1.88 11.80
N LEU A 262 16.03 2.67 11.24
CA LEU A 262 14.76 2.14 10.73
C LEU A 262 15.00 1.11 9.63
N LEU A 263 15.84 1.40 8.65
CA LEU A 263 16.16 0.50 7.54
C LEU A 263 16.76 -0.82 8.04
N ARG A 264 17.74 -0.77 8.97
CA ARG A 264 18.30 -1.99 9.57
C ARG A 264 17.24 -2.83 10.30
N ARG A 265 16.28 -2.19 10.97
CA ARG A 265 15.18 -2.91 11.64
C ARG A 265 14.22 -3.55 10.64
N ILE A 266 13.86 -2.84 9.56
CA ILE A 266 13.04 -3.38 8.46
C ILE A 266 13.74 -4.59 7.83
N ASP A 267 15.02 -4.45 7.47
CA ASP A 267 15.81 -5.55 6.90
C ASP A 267 15.83 -6.77 7.85
N GLY A 268 15.97 -6.54 9.15
CA GLY A 268 15.98 -7.59 10.16
C GLY A 268 14.62 -8.29 10.34
N VAL A 269 13.52 -7.55 10.22
CA VAL A 269 12.15 -8.11 10.27
C VAL A 269 11.88 -8.93 9.01
N GLN A 270 12.17 -8.38 7.80
CA GLN A 270 11.92 -9.07 6.54
C GLN A 270 12.77 -10.36 6.43
N LYS A 271 14.04 -10.32 6.84
CA LYS A 271 14.88 -11.54 6.86
C LYS A 271 14.37 -12.58 7.83
N ALA A 272 13.85 -12.17 8.98
CA ALA A 272 13.30 -13.09 9.97
C ALA A 272 12.00 -13.76 9.49
N ALA A 273 11.16 -13.06 8.73
CA ALA A 273 9.88 -13.57 8.24
C ALA A 273 10.00 -14.84 7.39
N GLY A 274 11.08 -14.94 6.58
CA GLY A 274 11.36 -16.12 5.74
C GLY A 274 12.32 -17.13 6.37
N ALA A 275 12.61 -17.01 7.68
CA ALA A 275 13.60 -17.85 8.35
C ALA A 275 13.04 -18.55 9.58
N LYS A 276 13.56 -19.74 9.87
CA LYS A 276 13.29 -20.52 11.08
C LYS A 276 14.58 -20.86 11.79
N TYR A 277 14.51 -20.91 13.11
CA TYR A 277 15.60 -21.44 13.91
C TYR A 277 15.36 -22.92 14.15
N ILE A 278 16.30 -23.75 13.71
CA ILE A 278 16.27 -25.19 13.93
C ILE A 278 17.30 -25.59 14.98
N MET A 279 16.88 -26.46 15.90
CA MET A 279 17.74 -27.18 16.81
C MET A 279 17.48 -28.68 16.67
N LEU A 280 18.51 -29.48 16.62
CA LEU A 280 18.40 -30.93 16.57
C LEU A 280 19.61 -31.61 17.21
N HIS A 281 19.44 -32.90 17.58
CA HIS A 281 20.55 -33.77 17.96
C HIS A 281 20.97 -34.59 16.73
N ALA A 282 22.27 -34.66 16.50
CA ALA A 282 22.83 -35.35 15.35
C ALA A 282 23.94 -36.34 15.80
N PRO A 283 24.02 -37.58 15.25
CA PRO A 283 25.19 -38.41 15.41
C PRO A 283 26.41 -37.69 14.85
N LYS A 284 27.57 -37.76 15.54
CA LYS A 284 28.82 -37.14 15.04
C LYS A 284 29.21 -37.66 13.67
N SER A 285 28.94 -38.94 13.40
CA SER A 285 29.18 -39.59 12.11
C SER A 285 28.36 -39.05 10.94
N ALA A 286 27.13 -38.56 11.21
CA ALA A 286 26.22 -38.05 10.21
C ALA A 286 26.25 -36.51 10.07
N LEU A 287 27.08 -35.82 10.86
CA LEU A 287 27.11 -34.35 10.92
C LEU A 287 27.34 -33.68 9.56
N ALA A 288 28.25 -34.26 8.74
CA ALA A 288 28.54 -33.70 7.41
C ALA A 288 27.34 -33.80 6.43
N GLU A 289 26.58 -34.89 6.52
CA GLU A 289 25.36 -35.10 5.73
C GLU A 289 24.25 -34.19 6.19
N ILE A 290 24.00 -34.14 7.51
CA ILE A 290 22.98 -33.28 8.12
C ILE A 290 23.23 -31.81 7.82
N LYS A 291 24.49 -31.34 7.84
CA LYS A 291 24.83 -29.96 7.44
C LYS A 291 24.44 -29.64 5.99
N LYS A 292 24.57 -30.60 5.08
CA LYS A 292 24.19 -30.41 3.66
C LYS A 292 22.65 -30.36 3.47
N LEU A 293 21.89 -30.98 4.38
CA LEU A 293 20.43 -31.01 4.35
C LEU A 293 19.79 -29.72 4.93
N LEU A 294 20.59 -28.84 5.54
CA LEU A 294 20.14 -27.58 6.15
C LEU A 294 20.45 -26.39 5.22
N PRO A 295 19.59 -26.07 4.24
CA PRO A 295 19.86 -25.00 3.28
C PRO A 295 19.76 -23.63 3.95
N GLY A 296 20.67 -22.72 3.60
CA GLY A 296 20.71 -21.35 4.10
C GLY A 296 21.48 -21.18 5.41
N SER A 297 22.02 -22.25 5.97
CA SER A 297 22.91 -22.18 7.12
C SER A 297 24.37 -22.13 6.68
N GLU A 298 24.99 -20.98 6.70
CA GLU A 298 26.41 -20.87 6.35
C GLU A 298 27.31 -21.61 7.33
N ASN A 299 27.05 -21.51 8.63
CA ASN A 299 27.83 -22.15 9.69
C ASN A 299 26.93 -22.54 10.88
N PRO A 300 26.39 -23.77 10.91
CA PRO A 300 25.59 -24.20 12.05
C PRO A 300 26.48 -24.31 13.30
N THR A 301 25.95 -23.87 14.42
CA THR A 301 26.58 -24.05 15.72
C THR A 301 26.48 -25.51 16.15
N VAL A 302 27.58 -26.11 16.56
CA VAL A 302 27.65 -27.49 17.04
C VAL A 302 28.16 -27.53 18.47
N LEU A 303 27.36 -28.13 19.37
CA LEU A 303 27.65 -28.20 20.78
C LEU A 303 27.67 -29.68 21.24
N PRO A 304 28.56 -30.07 22.16
CA PRO A 304 28.52 -31.41 22.75
C PRO A 304 27.24 -31.61 23.57
N LEU A 305 26.72 -32.82 23.59
CA LEU A 305 25.64 -33.22 24.50
C LEU A 305 26.20 -33.74 25.82
N ALA A 306 25.58 -33.30 26.92
CA ALA A 306 25.93 -33.85 28.22
C ALA A 306 25.49 -35.32 28.33
N GLY A 307 26.41 -36.23 28.63
CA GLY A 307 26.12 -37.63 28.83
C GLY A 307 25.98 -38.51 27.59
N ASP A 308 26.21 -37.97 26.37
CA ASP A 308 26.24 -38.73 25.10
C ASP A 308 27.31 -38.20 24.16
N ASP A 309 28.50 -38.80 24.27
CA ASP A 309 29.65 -38.42 23.41
C ASP A 309 29.46 -38.82 21.96
N SER A 310 28.49 -39.64 21.60
CA SER A 310 28.26 -40.09 20.23
C SER A 310 27.48 -39.06 19.41
N LYS A 311 26.79 -38.09 20.07
CA LYS A 311 25.94 -37.10 19.46
C LYS A 311 26.35 -35.67 19.79
N VAL A 312 25.83 -34.75 19.03
CA VAL A 312 25.96 -33.29 19.19
C VAL A 312 24.60 -32.61 19.07
N ALA A 313 24.45 -31.48 19.70
CA ALA A 313 23.39 -30.56 19.40
C ALA A 313 23.84 -29.65 18.24
N LEU A 314 22.99 -29.48 17.23
CA LEU A 314 23.20 -28.61 16.09
C LEU A 314 22.13 -27.53 16.08
N HIS A 315 22.55 -26.30 15.95
CA HIS A 315 21.67 -25.14 15.85
C HIS A 315 21.93 -24.42 14.52
N ALA A 316 20.87 -24.05 13.82
CA ALA A 316 21.00 -23.32 12.55
C ALA A 316 19.78 -22.40 12.30
N VAL A 317 20.02 -21.37 11.51
CA VAL A 317 18.95 -20.62 10.86
C VAL A 317 18.74 -21.26 9.49
N CYS A 318 17.52 -21.58 9.12
CA CYS A 318 17.17 -22.14 7.82
C CYS A 318 15.98 -21.41 7.18
N SER A 319 15.82 -21.55 5.89
CA SER A 319 14.66 -21.00 5.17
C SER A 319 13.41 -21.83 5.46
N GLU A 320 12.27 -21.17 5.57
CA GLU A 320 10.97 -21.82 5.84
C GLU A 320 10.51 -22.74 4.69
N ALA A 321 10.89 -22.43 3.44
CA ALA A 321 10.36 -23.08 2.25
C ALA A 321 10.70 -24.57 2.10
N VAL A 322 11.66 -25.09 2.89
CA VAL A 322 12.18 -26.46 2.72
C VAL A 322 11.90 -27.35 3.92
N PHE A 323 11.05 -26.92 4.83
CA PHE A 323 11.02 -27.45 6.19
C PHE A 323 10.53 -28.90 6.32
N TRP A 324 9.35 -29.26 5.78
CA TRP A 324 8.79 -30.62 5.99
C TRP A 324 9.56 -31.69 5.23
N GLU A 325 9.94 -31.45 3.99
CA GLU A 325 10.75 -32.38 3.17
C GLU A 325 12.13 -32.58 3.77
N THR A 326 12.71 -31.49 4.31
CA THR A 326 14.02 -31.54 4.98
C THR A 326 13.97 -32.31 6.29
N MET A 327 12.89 -32.19 7.08
CA MET A 327 12.76 -32.91 8.36
C MET A 327 12.79 -34.43 8.20
N GLU A 328 12.10 -34.97 7.21
CA GLU A 328 12.13 -36.41 6.92
C GLU A 328 13.52 -36.89 6.53
N SER A 329 14.21 -36.10 5.71
CA SER A 329 15.59 -36.38 5.29
C SER A 329 16.57 -36.33 6.47
N LEU A 330 16.43 -35.31 7.34
CA LEU A 330 17.21 -35.21 8.58
C LEU A 330 16.98 -36.39 9.51
N LYS A 331 15.73 -36.83 9.66
CA LYS A 331 15.39 -37.99 10.47
C LYS A 331 16.00 -39.29 9.90
N LYS A 332 15.98 -39.46 8.57
CA LYS A 332 16.62 -40.60 7.88
C LYS A 332 18.14 -40.61 8.09
N ALA A 333 18.77 -39.42 8.12
CA ALA A 333 20.19 -39.27 8.43
C ALA A 333 20.54 -39.47 9.91
N GLY A 334 19.56 -39.80 10.75
CA GLY A 334 19.75 -40.11 12.19
C GLY A 334 19.55 -38.92 13.12
N ALA A 335 19.07 -37.80 12.64
CA ALA A 335 18.72 -36.67 13.51
C ALA A 335 17.54 -37.02 14.44
N SER A 336 17.58 -36.49 15.65
CA SER A 336 16.55 -36.64 16.68
C SER A 336 16.31 -35.31 17.39
N SER A 337 15.25 -35.25 18.18
CA SER A 337 14.88 -34.04 18.97
C SER A 337 14.86 -32.77 18.10
N ILE A 338 14.27 -32.88 16.92
CA ILE A 338 14.23 -31.76 15.96
C ILE A 338 13.18 -30.75 16.44
N LEU A 339 13.60 -29.52 16.73
CA LEU A 339 12.78 -28.38 17.10
C LEU A 339 12.90 -27.28 16.06
N VAL A 340 11.77 -26.64 15.74
CA VAL A 340 11.74 -25.50 14.84
C VAL A 340 10.97 -24.38 15.47
N LEU A 341 11.59 -23.22 15.52
CA LEU A 341 11.07 -22.03 16.16
C LEU A 341 10.97 -20.89 15.15
N PRO A 342 9.90 -20.09 15.18
CA PRO A 342 9.85 -18.86 14.41
C PRO A 342 10.92 -17.88 14.92
N ILE A 343 11.48 -17.09 14.01
CA ILE A 343 12.38 -16.01 14.33
C ILE A 343 11.59 -14.71 14.22
N GLU A 344 11.47 -13.95 15.30
CA GLU A 344 10.77 -12.68 15.29
C GLU A 344 11.61 -11.55 14.69
N LYS A 345 12.91 -11.57 14.95
CA LYS A 345 13.85 -10.51 14.53
C LYS A 345 15.24 -11.11 14.33
N MET A 346 15.90 -10.66 13.29
CA MET A 346 17.27 -11.07 12.99
C MET A 346 18.09 -9.84 12.60
N MET A 347 19.21 -9.62 13.24
CA MET A 347 20.18 -8.57 12.88
C MET A 347 21.48 -9.25 12.46
N LEU A 348 21.94 -8.94 11.25
CA LEU A 348 23.18 -9.45 10.66
C LEU A 348 24.27 -8.38 10.72
#